data_3dd1891d4a0c1b0f56aa139980b3bacb
#
_entry.id   3dd1891d4a0c1b0f56aa139980b3bacb
#
_cell.length_a   1.000
_cell.length_b   1.000
_cell.length_c   1.000
_cell.angle_alpha   90.00
_cell.angle_beta   90.00
_cell.angle_gamma   90.00
#
_symmetry.space_group_name_H-M   'P 1'
#
loop_
_entity.id
_entity.type
_entity.pdbx_description
1 polymer ?
#
loop_
_entity_poly.entity_id
_entity_poly.type
_entity_poly.pdbx_seq_one_letter_code
_entity_poly.pdbx_strand_id
1 'polypeptide(L)'
;LAKKPVKCSREKKKLCYKKHREIDKQRNELSRGEKKLARLKQNWPEKTFLKSYEKKVSLLKDLKYINENNNLLPRGEFCCQIHIQELLVTELLFNGFFHDNNPDVINGVLAGIVCEDQVIADMGKSYSFSFDNNEIYSVVEDINKMEIMHGLKISASYMGNICGVMEAWSRGEDFFKIVEN
;
A
#
# COMPACT_ATOMS: atom_id res chain seq x y z
N LEU A 1 -5.03 74.56 -15.65
CA LEU A 1 -4.96 74.30 -17.10
C LEU A 1 -5.40 72.87 -17.36
N ALA A 2 -6.69 72.66 -17.71
CA ALA A 2 -7.24 71.37 -18.08
C ALA A 2 -6.67 70.97 -19.46
N LYS A 3 -5.92 69.89 -19.52
CA LYS A 3 -5.44 69.31 -20.81
C LYS A 3 -6.63 68.85 -21.65
N LYS A 4 -6.81 69.45 -22.83
CA LYS A 4 -7.84 69.05 -23.84
C LYS A 4 -7.68 67.56 -24.13
N PRO A 5 -8.74 66.76 -24.18
CA PRO A 5 -8.66 65.32 -24.53
C PRO A 5 -8.11 65.16 -25.95
N VAL A 6 -7.04 64.39 -26.08
CA VAL A 6 -6.42 64.09 -27.37
C VAL A 6 -7.42 63.25 -28.19
N LYS A 7 -7.93 63.80 -29.27
CA LYS A 7 -8.80 63.11 -30.24
C LYS A 7 -7.99 62.04 -30.97
N CYS A 8 -8.14 60.80 -30.58
CA CYS A 8 -7.49 59.65 -31.19
C CYS A 8 -8.14 59.34 -32.54
N SER A 9 -7.35 59.18 -33.63
CA SER A 9 -7.89 58.80 -34.95
C SER A 9 -8.59 57.42 -34.87
N ARG A 10 -9.53 57.17 -35.77
CA ARG A 10 -10.35 55.96 -35.85
C ARG A 10 -9.48 54.71 -35.96
N GLU A 11 -8.34 54.75 -36.63
CA GLU A 11 -7.38 53.67 -36.80
C GLU A 11 -6.59 53.40 -35.50
N LYS A 12 -6.13 54.45 -34.81
CA LYS A 12 -5.47 54.33 -33.51
C LYS A 12 -6.39 53.69 -32.46
N LYS A 13 -7.69 54.03 -32.48
CA LYS A 13 -8.69 53.41 -31.60
C LYS A 13 -8.83 51.93 -31.87
N LYS A 14 -8.91 51.50 -33.17
CA LYS A 14 -8.98 50.07 -33.54
C LYS A 14 -7.74 49.31 -33.11
N LEU A 15 -6.55 49.89 -33.26
CA LEU A 15 -5.29 49.28 -32.87
C LEU A 15 -5.19 49.13 -31.33
N CYS A 16 -5.57 50.15 -30.57
CA CYS A 16 -5.65 50.09 -29.11
C CYS A 16 -6.61 49.00 -28.64
N TYR A 17 -7.79 48.90 -29.28
CA TYR A 17 -8.78 47.87 -28.92
C TYR A 17 -8.26 46.45 -29.22
N LYS A 18 -7.56 46.27 -30.35
CA LYS A 18 -6.95 44.99 -30.72
C LYS A 18 -5.84 44.59 -29.69
N LYS A 19 -4.97 45.54 -29.33
CA LYS A 19 -3.94 45.30 -28.32
C LYS A 19 -4.52 45.00 -26.93
N HIS A 20 -5.57 45.72 -26.55
CA HIS A 20 -6.22 45.48 -25.25
C HIS A 20 -6.83 44.08 -25.16
N ARG A 21 -7.49 43.68 -26.26
CA ARG A 21 -8.07 42.32 -26.36
C ARG A 21 -7.00 41.23 -26.30
N GLU A 22 -5.83 41.45 -26.87
CA GLU A 22 -4.70 40.52 -26.82
C GLU A 22 -4.12 40.42 -25.40
N ILE A 23 -3.96 41.57 -24.73
CA ILE A 23 -3.50 41.63 -23.33
C ILE A 23 -4.49 40.88 -22.40
N ASP A 24 -5.79 41.10 -22.57
CA ASP A 24 -6.81 40.44 -21.77
C ASP A 24 -6.81 38.92 -22.00
N LYS A 25 -6.58 38.47 -23.23
CA LYS A 25 -6.43 37.06 -23.58
C LYS A 25 -5.23 36.45 -22.85
N GLN A 26 -4.06 37.09 -22.94
CA GLN A 26 -2.83 36.63 -22.27
C GLN A 26 -2.97 36.63 -20.73
N ARG A 27 -3.63 37.65 -20.16
CA ARG A 27 -3.92 37.69 -18.71
C ARG A 27 -4.81 36.54 -18.28
N ASN A 28 -5.84 36.18 -19.06
CA ASN A 28 -6.71 35.06 -18.77
C ASN A 28 -6.00 33.71 -18.89
N GLU A 29 -5.12 33.56 -19.88
CA GLU A 29 -4.28 32.36 -20.03
C GLU A 29 -3.30 32.22 -18.86
N LEU A 30 -2.65 33.31 -18.45
CA LEU A 30 -1.77 33.33 -17.27
C LEU A 30 -2.51 32.90 -15.99
N SER A 31 -3.68 33.52 -15.75
CA SER A 31 -4.50 33.17 -14.58
C SER A 31 -4.96 31.71 -14.57
N ARG A 32 -5.28 31.14 -15.74
CA ARG A 32 -5.58 29.71 -15.87
C ARG A 32 -4.36 28.83 -15.58
N GLY A 33 -3.19 29.24 -16.07
CA GLY A 33 -1.91 28.58 -15.80
C GLY A 33 -1.55 28.58 -14.32
N GLU A 34 -1.69 29.73 -13.65
CA GLU A 34 -1.47 29.88 -12.21
C GLU A 34 -2.39 28.98 -11.36
N LYS A 35 -3.69 28.94 -11.72
CA LYS A 35 -4.66 28.06 -11.05
C LYS A 35 -4.31 26.57 -11.24
N LYS A 36 -3.87 26.19 -12.46
CA LYS A 36 -3.43 24.82 -12.73
C LYS A 36 -2.17 24.47 -11.94
N LEU A 37 -1.21 25.37 -11.89
CA LEU A 37 0.02 25.21 -11.12
C LEU A 37 -0.25 25.09 -9.61
N ALA A 38 -1.17 25.90 -9.07
CA ALA A 38 -1.58 25.84 -7.67
C ALA A 38 -2.22 24.48 -7.33
N ARG A 39 -3.09 23.96 -8.20
CA ARG A 39 -3.69 22.63 -8.03
C ARG A 39 -2.63 21.52 -8.08
N LEU A 40 -1.68 21.59 -9.02
CA LEU A 40 -0.59 20.63 -9.11
C LEU A 40 0.30 20.66 -7.86
N LYS A 41 0.65 21.86 -7.36
CA LYS A 41 1.43 22.02 -6.13
C LYS A 41 0.69 21.48 -4.89
N GLN A 42 -0.63 21.60 -4.84
CA GLN A 42 -1.43 21.11 -3.72
C GLN A 42 -1.54 19.57 -3.71
N ASN A 43 -1.54 18.95 -4.90
CA ASN A 43 -1.65 17.50 -5.11
C ASN A 43 -0.32 16.87 -5.55
N TRP A 44 0.81 17.51 -5.22
CA TRP A 44 2.12 17.02 -5.66
C TRP A 44 2.42 15.65 -5.03
N PRO A 45 2.82 14.63 -5.84
CA PRO A 45 3.06 13.26 -5.35
C PRO A 45 4.06 13.17 -4.19
N GLU A 46 5.05 14.06 -4.16
CA GLU A 46 6.06 14.13 -3.10
C GLU A 46 5.47 14.33 -1.68
N LYS A 47 4.49 15.21 -1.52
CA LYS A 47 3.84 15.41 -0.22
C LYS A 47 3.02 14.21 0.22
N THR A 48 2.40 13.51 -0.74
CA THR A 48 1.63 12.30 -0.47
C THR A 48 2.58 11.15 -0.13
N PHE A 49 3.70 11.04 -0.83
CA PHE A 49 4.74 10.05 -0.57
C PHE A 49 5.39 10.26 0.82
N LEU A 50 5.81 11.48 1.16
CA LEU A 50 6.37 11.81 2.47
C LEU A 50 5.43 11.46 3.62
N LYS A 51 4.16 11.84 3.51
CA LYS A 51 3.15 11.49 4.52
C LYS A 51 2.96 9.99 4.67
N SER A 52 2.96 9.24 3.55
CA SER A 52 2.86 7.78 3.59
C SER A 52 4.11 7.15 4.19
N TYR A 53 5.29 7.69 3.88
CA TYR A 53 6.56 7.26 4.45
C TYR A 53 6.61 7.50 5.97
N GLU A 54 6.26 8.69 6.43
CA GLU A 54 6.21 9.03 7.87
C GLU A 54 5.28 8.10 8.65
N LYS A 55 4.12 7.77 8.10
CA LYS A 55 3.18 6.81 8.69
C LYS A 55 3.78 5.41 8.80
N LYS A 56 4.46 4.93 7.75
CA LYS A 56 5.13 3.63 7.77
C LYS A 56 6.27 3.60 8.78
N VAL A 57 7.07 4.65 8.86
CA VAL A 57 8.13 4.78 9.87
C VAL A 57 7.56 4.75 11.28
N SER A 58 6.45 5.45 11.52
CA SER A 58 5.77 5.42 12.82
C SER A 58 5.27 4.03 13.18
N LEU A 59 4.61 3.32 12.25
CA LEU A 59 4.18 1.93 12.42
C LEU A 59 5.36 1.02 12.79
N LEU A 60 6.47 1.10 12.04
CA LEU A 60 7.64 0.25 12.27
C LEU A 60 8.33 0.51 13.62
N LYS A 61 8.25 1.74 14.15
CA LYS A 61 8.71 2.06 15.50
C LYS A 61 7.84 1.40 16.57
N ASP A 62 6.54 1.51 16.44
CA ASP A 62 5.58 0.95 17.38
C ASP A 62 5.66 -0.59 17.42
N LEU A 63 5.85 -1.22 16.26
CA LEU A 63 6.07 -2.66 16.13
C LEU A 63 7.48 -3.12 16.50
N LYS A 64 8.39 -2.21 16.89
CA LYS A 64 9.79 -2.52 17.26
C LYS A 64 10.63 -3.14 16.14
N TYR A 65 10.40 -2.72 14.90
CA TYR A 65 11.23 -3.04 13.74
C TYR A 65 12.43 -2.10 13.61
N ILE A 66 12.22 -0.85 14.01
CA ILE A 66 13.24 0.19 14.07
C ILE A 66 13.17 0.92 15.41
N ASN A 67 14.31 1.46 15.84
CA ASN A 67 14.35 2.31 17.04
C ASN A 67 14.03 3.78 16.73
N GLU A 68 14.03 4.64 17.76
CA GLU A 68 13.75 6.09 17.61
C GLU A 68 14.72 6.80 16.65
N ASN A 69 15.93 6.29 16.47
CA ASN A 69 16.93 6.82 15.55
C ASN A 69 16.80 6.23 14.13
N ASN A 70 15.75 5.47 13.85
CA ASN A 70 15.50 4.74 12.60
C ASN A 70 16.56 3.66 12.27
N ASN A 71 17.28 3.14 13.26
CA ASN A 71 18.14 1.99 13.07
C ASN A 71 17.32 0.70 13.18
N LEU A 72 17.67 -0.29 12.36
CA LEU A 72 17.02 -1.61 12.39
C LEU A 72 17.21 -2.28 13.76
N LEU A 73 16.19 -2.96 14.20
CA LEU A 73 16.19 -3.90 15.30
C LEU A 73 16.12 -5.34 14.73
N PRO A 74 16.34 -6.40 15.52
CA PRO A 74 16.35 -7.78 15.00
C PRO A 74 15.12 -8.15 14.15
N ARG A 75 13.91 -7.70 14.53
CA ARG A 75 12.69 -7.86 13.72
C ARG A 75 12.82 -7.18 12.36
N GLY A 76 13.35 -5.97 12.33
CA GLY A 76 13.57 -5.20 11.11
C GLY A 76 14.62 -5.84 10.20
N GLU A 77 15.72 -6.32 10.77
CA GLU A 77 16.78 -7.01 10.03
C GLU A 77 16.25 -8.27 9.34
N PHE A 78 15.45 -9.07 10.04
CA PHE A 78 14.80 -10.23 9.46
C PHE A 78 13.77 -9.86 8.40
N CYS A 79 12.89 -8.90 8.70
CA CYS A 79 11.84 -8.44 7.80
C CYS A 79 12.38 -7.97 6.43
N CYS A 80 13.57 -7.35 6.40
CA CYS A 80 14.21 -6.92 5.16
C CYS A 80 14.61 -8.07 4.23
N GLN A 81 14.61 -9.31 4.68
CA GLN A 81 14.94 -10.50 3.89
C GLN A 81 13.70 -11.20 3.34
N ILE A 82 12.53 -10.79 3.78
CA ILE A 82 11.23 -11.35 3.33
C ILE A 82 10.65 -10.44 2.25
N HIS A 83 10.04 -11.04 1.22
CA HIS A 83 9.52 -10.30 0.06
C HIS A 83 8.02 -10.50 -0.17
N ILE A 84 7.36 -11.29 0.65
CA ILE A 84 5.91 -11.53 0.61
C ILE A 84 5.40 -11.53 2.05
N GLN A 85 4.36 -10.72 2.34
CA GLN A 85 3.73 -10.65 3.67
C GLN A 85 4.77 -10.43 4.79
N GLU A 86 5.69 -9.49 4.59
CA GLU A 86 6.90 -9.29 5.37
C GLU A 86 6.62 -9.18 6.87
N LEU A 87 5.59 -8.39 7.24
CA LEU A 87 5.19 -8.21 8.63
C LEU A 87 4.63 -9.51 9.20
N LEU A 88 3.71 -10.18 8.47
CA LEU A 88 3.07 -11.40 8.94
C LEU A 88 4.09 -12.51 9.20
N VAL A 89 4.97 -12.78 8.24
CA VAL A 89 6.01 -13.81 8.38
C VAL A 89 6.96 -13.49 9.54
N THR A 90 7.33 -12.22 9.71
CA THR A 90 8.19 -11.78 10.80
C THR A 90 7.51 -11.97 12.15
N GLU A 91 6.25 -11.57 12.31
CA GLU A 91 5.53 -11.76 13.57
C GLU A 91 5.37 -13.26 13.91
N LEU A 92 5.06 -14.11 12.94
CA LEU A 92 4.98 -15.55 13.14
C LEU A 92 6.32 -16.15 13.61
N LEU A 93 7.45 -15.66 13.04
CA LEU A 93 8.77 -16.10 13.49
C LEU A 93 9.03 -15.72 14.94
N PHE A 94 8.80 -14.46 15.28
CA PHE A 94 9.10 -13.94 16.62
C PHE A 94 8.11 -14.42 17.69
N ASN A 95 6.94 -14.91 17.28
CA ASN A 95 5.98 -15.60 18.15
C ASN A 95 6.29 -17.11 18.31
N GLY A 96 7.36 -17.62 17.67
CA GLY A 96 7.79 -19.02 17.83
C GLY A 96 7.12 -20.02 16.87
N PHE A 97 6.20 -19.57 15.98
CA PHE A 97 5.44 -20.46 15.11
C PHE A 97 6.31 -21.48 14.35
N PHE A 98 7.44 -21.04 13.78
CA PHE A 98 8.33 -21.91 13.00
C PHE A 98 9.17 -22.86 13.86
N HIS A 99 9.27 -22.62 15.16
CA HIS A 99 9.98 -23.49 16.10
C HIS A 99 9.05 -24.55 16.67
N ASP A 100 7.81 -24.20 16.96
CA ASP A 100 6.90 -25.03 17.75
C ASP A 100 6.08 -25.99 16.87
N ASN A 101 6.08 -25.80 15.55
CA ASN A 101 5.29 -26.60 14.61
C ASN A 101 6.15 -27.52 13.72
N ASN A 102 5.52 -28.60 13.24
CA ASN A 102 6.18 -29.51 12.30
C ASN A 102 6.25 -28.90 10.88
N PRO A 103 7.18 -29.37 10.01
CA PRO A 103 7.36 -28.83 8.67
C PRO A 103 6.11 -28.89 7.79
N ASP A 104 5.24 -29.87 7.95
CA ASP A 104 4.03 -30.01 7.12
C ASP A 104 3.02 -28.91 7.44
N VAL A 105 2.83 -28.61 8.74
CA VAL A 105 2.02 -27.48 9.20
C VAL A 105 2.61 -26.16 8.71
N ILE A 106 3.93 -25.99 8.84
CA ILE A 106 4.63 -24.79 8.36
C ILE A 106 4.39 -24.61 6.86
N ASN A 107 4.53 -25.66 6.03
CA ASN A 107 4.25 -25.61 4.60
C ASN A 107 2.80 -25.24 4.30
N GLY A 108 1.85 -25.78 5.06
CA GLY A 108 0.44 -25.41 4.97
C GLY A 108 0.24 -23.91 5.21
N VAL A 109 0.76 -23.36 6.30
CA VAL A 109 0.61 -21.94 6.64
C VAL A 109 1.33 -21.05 5.60
N LEU A 110 2.54 -21.41 5.17
CA LEU A 110 3.25 -20.66 4.13
C LEU A 110 2.45 -20.61 2.82
N ALA A 111 1.79 -21.71 2.44
CA ALA A 111 0.90 -21.72 1.28
C ALA A 111 -0.28 -20.74 1.45
N GLY A 112 -0.89 -20.69 2.64
CA GLY A 112 -1.95 -19.72 2.93
C GLY A 112 -1.49 -18.27 2.93
N ILE A 113 -0.23 -18.01 3.27
CA ILE A 113 0.39 -16.68 3.24
C ILE A 113 0.66 -16.21 1.81
N VAL A 114 1.12 -17.09 0.91
CA VAL A 114 1.47 -16.74 -0.46
C VAL A 114 0.31 -16.85 -1.44
N CYS A 115 -0.80 -17.48 -1.05
CA CYS A 115 -1.97 -17.65 -1.90
C CYS A 115 -2.74 -16.32 -1.99
N GLU A 116 -2.85 -15.80 -3.21
CA GLU A 116 -3.62 -14.59 -3.52
C GLU A 116 -4.92 -14.89 -4.27
N ASP A 117 -5.10 -16.12 -4.75
CA ASP A 117 -6.25 -16.54 -5.56
C ASP A 117 -7.32 -17.21 -4.68
N GLN A 118 -8.47 -16.55 -4.55
CA GLN A 118 -9.59 -17.05 -3.76
C GLN A 118 -10.16 -18.35 -4.34
N VAL A 119 -10.12 -18.53 -5.66
CA VAL A 119 -10.62 -19.75 -6.31
C VAL A 119 -9.74 -20.95 -5.93
N ILE A 120 -8.42 -20.77 -5.95
CA ILE A 120 -7.48 -21.81 -5.51
C ILE A 120 -7.67 -22.13 -4.03
N ALA A 121 -7.83 -21.11 -3.19
CA ALA A 121 -8.07 -21.30 -1.77
C ALA A 121 -9.40 -22.04 -1.51
N ASP A 122 -10.43 -21.78 -2.28
CA ASP A 122 -11.73 -22.44 -2.15
C ASP A 122 -11.68 -23.93 -2.56
N MET A 123 -10.82 -24.30 -3.49
CA MET A 123 -10.57 -25.70 -3.85
C MET A 123 -9.97 -26.51 -2.70
N GLY A 124 -9.27 -25.88 -1.78
CA GLY A 124 -8.65 -26.53 -0.63
C GLY A 124 -9.59 -26.86 0.54
N LYS A 125 -10.87 -26.46 0.47
CA LYS A 125 -11.83 -26.62 1.59
C LYS A 125 -12.13 -28.04 2.00
N SER A 126 -11.93 -29.03 1.10
CA SER A 126 -12.18 -30.45 1.37
C SER A 126 -11.15 -31.09 2.28
N TYR A 127 -10.00 -30.46 2.51
CA TYR A 127 -8.96 -30.97 3.37
C TYR A 127 -8.95 -30.30 4.73
N SER A 128 -9.00 -31.10 5.79
CA SER A 128 -8.84 -30.59 7.16
C SER A 128 -7.39 -30.23 7.42
N PHE A 129 -7.16 -29.04 7.95
CA PHE A 129 -5.84 -28.62 8.41
C PHE A 129 -5.65 -29.03 9.88
N SER A 130 -4.48 -29.55 10.24
CA SER A 130 -4.24 -30.05 11.59
C SER A 130 -3.93 -28.96 12.62
N PHE A 131 -3.69 -27.74 12.16
CA PHE A 131 -3.39 -26.58 13.01
C PHE A 131 -4.59 -25.61 13.08
N ASP A 132 -4.73 -24.88 14.19
CA ASP A 132 -5.79 -23.90 14.34
C ASP A 132 -5.44 -22.59 13.61
N ASN A 133 -6.07 -22.37 12.46
CA ASN A 133 -5.90 -21.15 11.68
C ASN A 133 -6.26 -19.86 12.45
N ASN A 134 -7.02 -19.94 13.54
CA ASN A 134 -7.40 -18.76 14.33
C ASN A 134 -6.18 -18.06 14.93
N GLU A 135 -5.11 -18.80 15.24
CA GLU A 135 -3.86 -18.19 15.71
C GLU A 135 -3.25 -17.28 14.64
N ILE A 136 -3.23 -17.72 13.38
CA ILE A 136 -2.71 -16.91 12.27
C ILE A 136 -3.62 -15.73 11.97
N TYR A 137 -4.93 -15.94 11.95
CA TYR A 137 -5.90 -14.86 11.75
C TYR A 137 -5.79 -13.78 12.82
N SER A 138 -5.53 -14.16 14.09
CA SER A 138 -5.29 -13.19 15.17
C SER A 138 -4.09 -12.29 14.88
N VAL A 139 -2.97 -12.86 14.41
CA VAL A 139 -1.77 -12.09 14.03
C VAL A 139 -2.08 -11.15 12.86
N VAL A 140 -2.80 -11.64 11.83
CA VAL A 140 -3.23 -10.81 10.69
C VAL A 140 -4.09 -9.64 11.15
N GLU A 141 -5.06 -9.89 12.05
CA GLU A 141 -5.92 -8.83 12.60
C GLU A 141 -5.12 -7.78 13.37
N ASP A 142 -4.16 -8.20 14.18
CA ASP A 142 -3.36 -7.28 14.98
C ASP A 142 -2.47 -6.40 14.10
N ILE A 143 -1.84 -6.94 13.06
CA ILE A 143 -1.11 -6.16 12.06
C ILE A 143 -2.04 -5.17 11.38
N ASN A 144 -3.19 -5.62 10.88
CA ASN A 144 -4.16 -4.79 10.17
C ASN A 144 -4.72 -3.67 11.08
N LYS A 145 -4.97 -3.94 12.36
CA LYS A 145 -5.38 -2.93 13.36
C LYS A 145 -4.30 -1.86 13.51
N MET A 146 -3.03 -2.25 13.63
CA MET A 146 -1.91 -1.32 13.75
C MET A 146 -1.78 -0.46 12.49
N GLU A 147 -1.89 -1.03 11.30
CA GLU A 147 -1.86 -0.29 10.03
C GLU A 147 -2.99 0.75 9.95
N ILE A 148 -4.21 0.36 10.34
CA ILE A 148 -5.37 1.27 10.38
C ILE A 148 -5.13 2.42 11.39
N MET A 149 -4.61 2.14 12.57
CA MET A 149 -4.30 3.16 13.59
C MET A 149 -3.31 4.21 13.05
N HIS A 150 -2.36 3.80 12.22
CA HIS A 150 -1.42 4.70 11.54
C HIS A 150 -1.99 5.32 10.25
N GLY A 151 -3.25 5.02 9.90
CA GLY A 151 -3.91 5.52 8.68
C GLY A 151 -3.26 5.01 7.41
N LEU A 152 -2.77 3.78 7.44
CA LEU A 152 -2.26 3.01 6.32
C LEU A 152 -3.39 2.11 5.75
N LYS A 153 -3.16 1.56 4.57
CA LYS A 153 -3.99 0.49 4.03
C LYS A 153 -3.53 -0.83 4.63
N ILE A 154 -4.47 -1.71 4.90
CA ILE A 154 -4.19 -3.08 5.35
C ILE A 154 -3.35 -3.81 4.30
N SER A 155 -2.34 -4.54 4.75
CA SER A 155 -1.45 -5.30 3.89
C SER A 155 -1.40 -6.79 4.24
N ALA A 156 -1.61 -7.16 5.50
CA ALA A 156 -1.58 -8.55 5.90
C ALA A 156 -2.84 -9.30 5.45
N SER A 157 -2.62 -10.44 4.80
CA SER A 157 -3.68 -11.35 4.35
C SER A 157 -3.25 -12.81 4.53
N TYR A 158 -4.24 -13.70 4.71
CA TYR A 158 -4.02 -15.12 4.90
C TYR A 158 -5.21 -15.92 4.37
N MET A 159 -4.95 -16.97 3.60
CA MET A 159 -5.97 -17.85 3.05
C MET A 159 -5.85 -19.27 3.64
N GLY A 160 -6.42 -19.46 4.82
CA GLY A 160 -6.32 -20.71 5.58
C GLY A 160 -6.92 -21.94 4.87
N ASN A 161 -7.80 -21.75 3.88
CA ASN A 161 -8.47 -22.86 3.19
C ASN A 161 -7.51 -23.76 2.41
N ILE A 162 -6.39 -23.23 1.90
CA ILE A 162 -5.40 -24.00 1.13
C ILE A 162 -4.47 -24.81 2.03
N CYS A 163 -4.40 -24.50 3.33
CA CYS A 163 -3.40 -25.05 4.22
C CYS A 163 -3.49 -26.57 4.38
N GLY A 164 -4.71 -27.11 4.51
CA GLY A 164 -4.93 -28.55 4.64
C GLY A 164 -4.46 -29.34 3.41
N VAL A 165 -4.71 -28.82 2.20
CA VAL A 165 -4.22 -29.40 0.95
C VAL A 165 -2.70 -29.45 0.91
N MET A 166 -2.06 -28.36 1.27
CA MET A 166 -0.60 -28.25 1.24
C MET A 166 0.07 -29.07 2.35
N GLU A 167 -0.57 -29.18 3.50
CA GLU A 167 -0.14 -30.08 4.55
C GLU A 167 -0.22 -31.54 4.09
N ALA A 168 -1.31 -31.97 3.48
CA ALA A 168 -1.49 -33.32 2.95
C ALA A 168 -0.45 -33.64 1.87
N TRP A 169 -0.23 -32.69 0.94
CA TRP A 169 0.79 -32.83 -0.09
C TRP A 169 2.21 -32.92 0.51
N SER A 170 2.52 -32.12 1.49
CA SER A 170 3.82 -32.14 2.18
C SER A 170 4.08 -33.49 2.88
N ARG A 171 3.04 -34.16 3.39
CA ARG A 171 3.11 -35.51 3.95
C ARG A 171 3.27 -36.63 2.91
N GLY A 172 3.21 -36.28 1.61
CA GLY A 172 3.37 -37.23 0.51
C GLY A 172 2.07 -37.86 0.02
N GLU A 173 0.91 -37.22 0.26
CA GLU A 173 -0.33 -37.70 -0.37
C GLU A 173 -0.26 -37.57 -1.90
N ASP A 174 -0.92 -38.52 -2.58
CA ASP A 174 -0.93 -38.57 -4.05
C ASP A 174 -1.64 -37.33 -4.62
N PHE A 175 -0.96 -36.67 -5.55
CA PHE A 175 -1.46 -35.45 -6.19
C PHE A 175 -2.84 -35.64 -6.83
N PHE A 176 -3.08 -36.77 -7.52
CA PHE A 176 -4.37 -37.04 -8.16
C PHE A 176 -5.50 -37.17 -7.14
N LYS A 177 -5.25 -37.76 -5.96
CA LYS A 177 -6.23 -37.80 -4.88
C LYS A 177 -6.54 -36.41 -4.32
N ILE A 178 -5.54 -35.52 -4.32
CA ILE A 178 -5.71 -34.16 -3.83
C ILE A 178 -6.58 -33.33 -4.80
N VAL A 179 -6.44 -33.54 -6.11
CA VAL A 179 -7.14 -32.75 -7.12
C VAL A 179 -8.53 -33.28 -7.44
N GLU A 180 -8.80 -34.58 -7.20
CA GLU A 180 -10.09 -35.24 -7.48
C GLU A 180 -11.13 -35.04 -6.36
N ASN A 181 -10.73 -34.54 -5.18
CA ASN A 181 -11.60 -34.22 -4.04
C ASN A 181 -12.02 -32.75 -4.06
#